data_dd64ba2541b80087f312f5580591d028
#
_entry.id   dd64ba2541b80087f312f5580591d028
#
_cell.length_a   1.000
_cell.length_b   1.000
_cell.length_c   1.000
_cell.angle_alpha   90.00
_cell.angle_beta   90.00
_cell.angle_gamma   90.00
#
_symmetry.space_group_name_H-M   'P 1'
#
loop_
_entity.id
_entity.type
_entity.pdbx_description
1 polymer ?
#
loop_
_entity_poly.entity_id
_entity_poly.type
_entity_poly.pdbx_seq_one_letter_code
_entity_poly.pdbx_strand_id
1 'polypeptide(L)'
;ILAARSEKAAGNLYWIADRRPYSMLEIYETVADLLGVSLKPRFVPGALSDLCGWTDKRLQSVGLYEMNIHVAGEMNKNIACRVDKARAELGYAPTIELREGMRRSIAWCRSKGLLE
;
A
#
# COMPACT_ATOMS: atom_id res chain seq x y z
N ILE A 1 -12.59 13.38 8.93
CA ILE A 1 -12.99 14.57 9.73
C ILE A 1 -12.71 15.86 8.98
N LEU A 2 -11.48 16.09 8.42
CA LEU A 2 -11.17 17.33 7.68
C LEU A 2 -12.14 17.60 6.53
N ALA A 3 -12.39 16.60 5.68
CA ALA A 3 -13.33 16.73 4.57
C ALA A 3 -14.78 17.02 5.04
N ALA A 4 -15.21 16.39 6.14
CA ALA A 4 -16.54 16.63 6.69
C ALA A 4 -16.75 18.03 7.29
N ARG A 5 -15.66 18.76 7.54
CA ARG A 5 -15.67 20.13 8.10
C ARG A 5 -15.38 21.21 7.06
N SER A 6 -15.12 20.83 5.82
CA SER A 6 -14.72 21.75 4.75
C SER A 6 -15.81 21.83 3.68
N GLU A 7 -16.36 23.00 3.45
CA GLU A 7 -17.31 23.25 2.36
C GLU A 7 -16.68 22.96 0.99
N LYS A 8 -15.34 23.16 0.86
CA LYS A 8 -14.58 22.84 -0.36
C LYS A 8 -14.57 21.35 -0.70
N ALA A 9 -14.87 20.49 0.27
CA ALA A 9 -14.86 19.05 0.06
C ALA A 9 -16.11 18.54 -0.65
N ALA A 10 -17.19 19.30 -0.65
CA ALA A 10 -18.45 18.90 -1.28
C ALA A 10 -18.25 18.61 -2.78
N GLY A 11 -18.65 17.40 -3.23
CA GLY A 11 -18.49 16.96 -4.61
C GLY A 11 -17.05 16.68 -5.06
N ASN A 12 -16.08 16.74 -4.16
CA ASN A 12 -14.67 16.49 -4.45
C ASN A 12 -14.17 15.15 -3.92
N LEU A 13 -13.24 14.55 -4.66
CA LEU A 13 -12.53 13.33 -4.29
C LEU A 13 -11.10 13.69 -3.85
N TYR A 14 -10.64 13.06 -2.76
CA TYR A 14 -9.30 13.24 -2.21
C TYR A 14 -8.62 11.90 -1.96
N TRP A 15 -7.37 11.80 -2.40
CA TRP A 15 -6.50 10.72 -1.98
C TRP A 15 -5.93 11.03 -0.60
N ILE A 16 -6.01 10.03 0.29
CA ILE A 16 -5.45 10.10 1.64
C ILE A 16 -4.42 8.99 1.75
N ALA A 17 -3.17 9.39 1.90
CA ALA A 17 -2.03 8.48 2.01
C ALA A 17 -0.93 9.15 2.85
N ASP A 18 0.18 8.46 3.04
CA ASP A 18 1.33 8.98 3.74
C ASP A 18 1.99 10.17 3.01
N ARG A 19 2.93 10.81 3.67
CA ARG A 19 3.65 11.98 3.13
C ARG A 19 4.38 11.68 1.83
N ARG A 20 4.89 10.47 1.69
CA ARG A 20 5.58 9.98 0.50
C ARG A 20 5.20 8.53 0.20
N PRO A 21 5.36 8.08 -1.04
CA PRO A 21 5.25 6.67 -1.34
C PRO A 21 6.41 5.87 -0.74
N TYR A 22 6.15 4.62 -0.41
CA TYR A 22 7.12 3.63 0.04
C TYR A 22 7.22 2.51 -0.97
N SER A 23 8.43 1.97 -1.18
CA SER A 23 8.57 0.74 -1.95
C SER A 23 8.08 -0.46 -1.13
N MET A 24 7.63 -1.52 -1.80
CA MET A 24 7.27 -2.76 -1.11
C MET A 24 8.44 -3.33 -0.31
N LEU A 25 9.66 -3.22 -0.84
CA LEU A 25 10.86 -3.65 -0.14
C LEU A 25 11.05 -2.87 1.17
N GLU A 26 10.94 -1.55 1.14
CA GLU A 26 11.05 -0.70 2.33
C GLU A 26 10.01 -1.06 3.40
N ILE A 27 8.78 -1.39 2.97
CA ILE A 27 7.72 -1.83 3.89
C ILE A 27 8.11 -3.16 4.55
N TYR A 28 8.53 -4.15 3.76
CA TYR A 28 8.92 -5.46 4.29
C TYR A 28 10.15 -5.41 5.17
N GLU A 29 11.18 -4.63 4.80
CA GLU A 29 12.37 -4.43 5.62
C GLU A 29 12.03 -3.78 6.96
N THR A 30 11.15 -2.77 6.94
CA THR A 30 10.69 -2.10 8.17
C THR A 30 9.96 -3.08 9.10
N VAL A 31 9.08 -3.92 8.57
CA VAL A 31 8.37 -4.93 9.37
C VAL A 31 9.32 -5.99 9.90
N ALA A 32 10.22 -6.50 9.06
CA ALA A 32 11.21 -7.51 9.45
C ALA A 32 12.12 -6.99 10.59
N ASP A 33 12.59 -5.76 10.47
CA ASP A 33 13.41 -5.11 11.50
C ASP A 33 12.63 -4.94 12.83
N LEU A 34 11.38 -4.51 12.77
CA LEU A 34 10.53 -4.38 13.95
C LEU A 34 10.20 -5.72 14.64
N LEU A 35 10.17 -6.80 13.86
CA LEU A 35 9.96 -8.16 14.38
C LEU A 35 11.27 -8.84 14.78
N GLY A 36 12.44 -8.27 14.48
CA GLY A 36 13.74 -8.86 14.74
C GLY A 36 14.06 -10.08 13.88
N VAL A 37 13.46 -10.17 12.68
CA VAL A 37 13.65 -11.29 11.77
C VAL A 37 14.47 -10.88 10.53
N SER A 38 15.26 -11.82 10.01
CA SER A 38 16.05 -11.59 8.79
C SER A 38 15.20 -11.76 7.54
N LEU A 39 15.05 -10.71 6.76
CA LEU A 39 14.40 -10.73 5.46
C LEU A 39 15.40 -11.14 4.37
N LYS A 40 15.04 -12.11 3.54
CA LYS A 40 15.79 -12.53 2.34
C LYS A 40 14.92 -12.34 1.10
N PRO A 41 14.83 -11.12 0.56
CA PRO A 41 13.96 -10.86 -0.59
C PRO A 41 14.45 -11.60 -1.84
N ARG A 42 13.51 -12.13 -2.61
CA ARG A 42 13.78 -12.67 -3.95
C ARG A 42 13.16 -11.74 -4.97
N PHE A 43 13.98 -11.24 -5.87
CA PHE A 43 13.52 -10.38 -6.94
C PHE A 43 13.07 -11.20 -8.13
N VAL A 44 11.89 -10.85 -8.65
CA VAL A 44 11.31 -11.47 -9.85
C VAL A 44 11.55 -10.53 -11.02
N PRO A 45 12.02 -11.01 -12.18
CA PRO A 45 12.18 -10.19 -13.38
C PRO A 45 10.84 -9.54 -13.78
N GLY A 46 10.88 -8.24 -14.14
CA GLY A 46 9.67 -7.49 -14.53
C GLY A 46 8.90 -8.13 -15.68
N ALA A 47 9.60 -8.74 -16.63
CA ALA A 47 8.96 -9.47 -17.73
C ALA A 47 8.03 -10.61 -17.27
N LEU A 48 8.35 -11.27 -16.16
CA LEU A 48 7.46 -12.30 -15.60
C LEU A 48 6.20 -11.68 -14.98
N SER A 49 6.35 -10.54 -14.30
CA SER A 49 5.21 -9.77 -13.79
C SER A 49 4.30 -9.28 -14.94
N ASP A 50 4.88 -8.80 -16.03
CA ASP A 50 4.11 -8.36 -17.20
C ASP A 50 3.35 -9.52 -17.86
N LEU A 51 3.97 -10.72 -17.94
CA LEU A 51 3.30 -11.93 -18.42
C LEU A 51 2.13 -12.33 -17.51
N CYS A 52 2.31 -12.27 -16.19
CA CYS A 52 1.22 -12.51 -15.24
C CYS A 52 0.08 -11.50 -15.43
N GLY A 53 0.39 -10.20 -15.60
CA GLY A 53 -0.59 -9.17 -15.83
C GLY A 53 -1.36 -9.35 -17.16
N TRP A 54 -0.69 -9.81 -18.21
CA TRP A 54 -1.35 -10.16 -19.48
C TRP A 54 -2.29 -11.38 -19.30
N THR A 55 -1.83 -12.42 -18.62
CA THR A 55 -2.62 -13.62 -18.32
C THR A 55 -3.85 -13.27 -17.47
N ASP A 56 -3.68 -12.46 -16.43
CA ASP A 56 -4.75 -11.98 -15.57
C ASP A 56 -5.86 -11.28 -16.36
N LYS A 57 -5.49 -10.36 -17.26
CA LYS A 57 -6.46 -9.67 -18.13
C LYS A 57 -7.22 -10.65 -19.04
N ARG A 58 -6.56 -11.69 -19.53
CA ARG A 58 -7.22 -12.72 -20.36
C ARG A 58 -8.19 -13.57 -19.54
N LEU A 59 -7.79 -13.98 -18.35
CA LEU A 59 -8.67 -14.72 -17.43
C LEU A 59 -9.89 -13.88 -17.04
N GLN A 60 -9.70 -12.63 -16.67
CA GLN A 60 -10.80 -11.73 -16.32
C GLN A 60 -11.77 -11.50 -17.50
N SER A 61 -11.28 -11.47 -18.74
CA SER A 61 -12.13 -11.30 -19.94
C SER A 61 -13.11 -12.46 -20.16
N VAL A 62 -12.84 -13.63 -19.58
CA VAL A 62 -13.73 -14.81 -19.62
C VAL A 62 -14.41 -15.07 -18.27
N GLY A 63 -14.36 -14.10 -17.35
CA GLY A 63 -15.02 -14.17 -16.05
C GLY A 63 -14.27 -14.98 -14.99
N LEU A 64 -12.99 -15.34 -15.24
CA LEU A 64 -12.14 -16.03 -14.27
C LEU A 64 -11.24 -15.02 -13.56
N TYR A 65 -11.12 -15.15 -12.24
CA TYR A 65 -10.23 -14.33 -11.42
C TYR A 65 -9.34 -15.22 -10.55
N GLU A 66 -8.04 -15.05 -10.68
CA GLU A 66 -7.05 -15.73 -9.85
C GLU A 66 -6.17 -14.69 -9.14
N MET A 67 -6.33 -14.59 -7.82
CA MET A 67 -5.69 -13.55 -7.00
C MET A 67 -4.16 -13.57 -7.10
N ASN A 68 -3.54 -14.74 -7.12
CA ASN A 68 -2.07 -14.86 -7.15
C ASN A 68 -1.50 -14.32 -8.47
N ILE A 69 -2.17 -14.60 -9.59
CA ILE A 69 -1.78 -14.10 -10.92
C ILE A 69 -1.97 -12.59 -10.99
N HIS A 70 -3.09 -12.09 -10.47
CA HIS A 70 -3.38 -10.67 -10.41
C HIS A 70 -2.31 -9.92 -9.60
N VAL A 71 -2.03 -10.36 -8.37
CA VAL A 71 -1.01 -9.76 -7.50
C VAL A 71 0.38 -9.81 -8.15
N ALA A 72 0.75 -10.94 -8.75
CA ALA A 72 2.03 -11.07 -9.46
C ALA A 72 2.14 -10.09 -10.64
N GLY A 73 1.05 -9.83 -11.35
CA GLY A 73 0.97 -8.85 -12.44
C GLY A 73 1.06 -7.38 -11.98
N GLU A 74 0.78 -7.09 -10.72
CA GLU A 74 0.87 -5.74 -10.15
C GLU A 74 2.21 -5.45 -9.44
N MET A 75 3.03 -6.47 -9.17
CA MET A 75 4.24 -6.34 -8.34
C MET A 75 5.30 -5.39 -8.89
N ASN A 76 5.37 -5.16 -10.21
CA ASN A 76 6.31 -4.25 -10.84
C ASN A 76 5.72 -2.87 -11.13
N LYS A 77 4.48 -2.59 -10.72
CA LYS A 77 3.79 -1.34 -11.01
C LYS A 77 3.92 -0.34 -9.88
N ASN A 78 3.99 0.93 -10.27
CA ASN A 78 3.92 2.03 -9.33
C ASN A 78 2.46 2.47 -9.17
N ILE A 79 1.86 2.11 -8.03
CA ILE A 79 0.46 2.43 -7.68
C ILE A 79 0.36 3.52 -6.60
N ALA A 80 1.42 4.28 -6.38
CA ALA A 80 1.41 5.38 -5.42
C ALA A 80 0.46 6.50 -5.83
N CYS A 81 -0.21 7.11 -4.86
CA CYS A 81 -1.08 8.27 -5.07
C CYS A 81 -0.48 9.55 -4.49
N ARG A 82 -0.88 10.70 -5.04
CA ARG A 82 -0.47 12.02 -4.58
C ARG A 82 -1.53 12.61 -3.66
N VAL A 83 -1.07 13.25 -2.59
CA VAL A 83 -1.93 13.88 -1.57
C VAL A 83 -1.95 15.40 -1.65
N ASP A 84 -1.41 15.98 -2.73
CA ASP A 84 -1.24 17.43 -2.85
C ASP A 84 -2.57 18.19 -2.79
N LYS A 85 -3.62 17.68 -3.44
CA LYS A 85 -4.96 18.27 -3.37
C LYS A 85 -5.50 18.26 -1.94
N ALA A 86 -5.38 17.15 -1.23
CA ALA A 86 -5.81 17.06 0.16
C ALA A 86 -5.04 18.01 1.07
N ARG A 87 -3.73 18.19 0.83
CA ARG A 87 -2.92 19.18 1.57
C ARG A 87 -3.38 20.60 1.30
N ALA A 88 -3.53 20.98 0.03
CA ALA A 88 -3.86 22.34 -0.36
C ALA A 88 -5.28 22.78 0.07
N GLU A 89 -6.26 21.88 -0.05
CA GLU A 89 -7.66 22.24 0.15
C GLU A 89 -8.18 21.90 1.55
N LEU A 90 -7.66 20.84 2.19
CA LEU A 90 -8.13 20.36 3.49
C LEU A 90 -7.13 20.57 4.62
N GLY A 91 -5.90 21.04 4.33
CA GLY A 91 -4.84 21.12 5.34
C GLY A 91 -4.38 19.73 5.80
N TYR A 92 -4.53 18.70 4.97
CA TYR A 92 -4.13 17.34 5.33
C TYR A 92 -2.62 17.24 5.52
N ALA A 93 -2.19 16.84 6.70
CA ALA A 93 -0.78 16.67 7.06
C ALA A 93 -0.61 15.33 7.82
N PRO A 94 -0.20 14.26 7.15
CA PRO A 94 0.09 12.99 7.84
C PRO A 94 1.32 13.16 8.73
N THR A 95 1.20 12.74 9.98
CA THR A 95 2.22 12.89 11.02
C THR A 95 2.86 11.57 11.43
N ILE A 96 2.25 10.44 11.06
CA ILE A 96 2.74 9.11 11.39
C ILE A 96 3.46 8.57 10.16
N GLU A 97 4.73 8.25 10.32
CA GLU A 97 5.55 7.64 9.27
C GLU A 97 5.48 6.11 9.33
N LEU A 98 5.92 5.44 8.25
CA LEU A 98 5.86 3.99 8.07
C LEU A 98 6.30 3.21 9.31
N ARG A 99 7.49 3.49 9.84
CA ARG A 99 8.05 2.75 10.98
C ARG A 99 7.16 2.84 12.22
N GLU A 100 6.69 4.01 12.56
CA GLU A 100 5.82 4.21 13.72
C GLU A 100 4.43 3.60 13.48
N GLY A 101 3.88 3.71 12.27
CA GLY A 101 2.63 3.06 11.91
C GLY A 101 2.72 1.54 12.02
N MET A 102 3.78 0.93 11.48
CA MET A 102 4.01 -0.51 11.57
C MET A 102 4.25 -0.97 13.02
N ARG A 103 5.00 -0.22 13.80
CA ARG A 103 5.22 -0.50 15.23
C ARG A 103 3.88 -0.56 15.99
N ARG A 104 2.99 0.39 15.77
CA ARG A 104 1.64 0.41 16.38
C ARG A 104 0.79 -0.77 15.92
N SER A 105 0.82 -1.10 14.63
CA SER A 105 0.10 -2.23 14.07
C SER A 105 0.57 -3.56 14.65
N ILE A 106 1.88 -3.77 14.77
CA ILE A 106 2.47 -4.96 15.38
C ILE A 106 2.07 -5.06 16.86
N ALA A 107 2.15 -3.96 17.62
CA ALA A 107 1.74 -3.93 19.01
C ALA A 107 0.26 -4.28 19.18
N TRP A 108 -0.60 -3.77 18.28
CA TRP A 108 -2.01 -4.11 18.27
C TRP A 108 -2.24 -5.61 17.94
N CYS A 109 -1.56 -6.15 16.93
CA CYS A 109 -1.65 -7.57 16.59
C CYS A 109 -1.25 -8.47 17.80
N ARG A 110 -0.16 -8.12 18.50
CA ARG A 110 0.26 -8.82 19.71
C ARG A 110 -0.80 -8.73 20.82
N SER A 111 -1.41 -7.56 21.02
CA SER A 111 -2.48 -7.39 22.02
C SER A 111 -3.75 -8.21 21.71
N LYS A 112 -3.92 -8.65 20.47
CA LYS A 112 -5.03 -9.50 20.02
C LYS A 112 -4.64 -10.98 19.92
N GLY A 113 -3.43 -11.36 20.25
CA GLY A 113 -2.93 -12.74 20.12
C GLY A 113 -2.77 -13.19 18.65
N LEU A 114 -2.64 -12.25 17.70
CA LEU A 114 -2.46 -12.53 16.28
C LEU A 114 -0.96 -12.70 15.91
N LEU A 115 -0.07 -12.30 16.80
CA LEU A 115 1.39 -12.44 16.70
C LEU A 115 1.94 -12.86 18.07
N GLU A 116 2.87 -13.80 18.07
CA GLU A 116 3.65 -14.20 19.23
C GLU A 116 4.75 -13.16 19.57
#